data_1a72cc7104a0c32ca54211dddf136406
#
_entry.id   1a72cc7104a0c32ca54211dddf136406
#
_cell.length_a   1.000
_cell.length_b   1.000
_cell.length_c   1.000
_cell.angle_alpha   90.00
_cell.angle_beta   90.00
_cell.angle_gamma   90.00
#
_symmetry.space_group_name_H-M   'P 1'
#
loop_
_entity.id
_entity.type
_entity.pdbx_description
1 polymer ?
#
loop_
_entity_poly.entity_id
_entity_poly.type
_entity_poly.pdbx_seq_one_letter_code
_entity_poly.pdbx_strand_id
1 'polypeptide(L)'
;TIAVLEPLMLTHVWGKIKFPEKKGDLHLRGGLLPCHELIKAINSLKEGEMLISGEDWLAHRNGEKRIAYTGDFLLVKRPENIFSWNKEQLEFDFDLLTSGRKSEPIHHSNQVFGERIFLEKGVDIKASVLNSEEGSIYLAEGSKIMPGSVINGGLSLGNSSTLKLGTKIYGATTVGPHSKVGGEINNSVVWGFSNKAHDGFLGNAVLGQWCNIGAGSNNSNLKNNYDEIKLFSYLSRSFDHTGLQFCGLVMADHSKCAIDTSFNSGTVVGVSCNIFGSGFPRNFLPDFSWGGPQGLKEYSLEKAHLTAKKVMSRRNMEYNQIESDILSAIFSSTREFRGGTGLA
;
A
#
# COMPACT_ATOMS: atom_id res chain seq x y z
N THR A 1 -10.05 -21.17 0.84
CA THR A 1 -9.14 -21.29 2.00
C THR A 1 -7.74 -20.98 1.51
N ILE A 2 -7.20 -19.86 1.87
CA ILE A 2 -5.86 -19.40 1.46
C ILE A 2 -4.91 -19.88 2.54
N ALA A 3 -3.97 -20.70 2.18
CA ALA A 3 -2.94 -21.14 3.09
C ALA A 3 -1.56 -20.80 2.55
N VAL A 4 -0.76 -20.35 3.44
CA VAL A 4 0.70 -20.33 3.48
C VAL A 4 1.36 -19.36 2.53
N LEU A 5 1.72 -18.28 3.11
CA LEU A 5 2.83 -17.43 2.68
C LEU A 5 4.11 -18.00 3.27
N GLU A 6 5.07 -18.32 2.42
CA GLU A 6 6.43 -18.48 2.92
C GLU A 6 6.87 -17.20 3.62
N PRO A 7 7.66 -17.30 4.71
CA PRO A 7 7.90 -16.22 5.65
C PRO A 7 8.89 -15.20 5.08
N LEU A 8 8.48 -14.35 4.18
CA LEU A 8 9.23 -13.20 3.76
C LEU A 8 8.36 -11.94 3.83
N MET A 9 8.37 -11.37 5.01
CA MET A 9 8.32 -9.93 5.28
C MET A 9 7.24 -9.05 4.63
N LEU A 10 6.05 -9.52 4.31
CA LEU A 10 4.98 -8.64 3.82
C LEU A 10 3.58 -9.12 4.16
N THR A 11 3.38 -9.72 5.30
CA THR A 11 2.09 -10.29 5.65
C THR A 11 1.32 -9.51 6.69
N HIS A 12 1.11 -8.24 6.42
CA HIS A 12 -0.03 -7.54 6.97
C HIS A 12 -0.90 -7.02 5.85
N VAL A 13 -1.45 -7.93 5.10
CA VAL A 13 -2.51 -7.61 4.16
C VAL A 13 -3.82 -7.70 4.92
N TRP A 14 -4.44 -6.55 5.19
CA TRP A 14 -5.87 -6.39 5.43
C TRP A 14 -6.50 -7.31 6.48
N GLY A 15 -6.43 -6.88 7.70
CA GLY A 15 -7.31 -7.35 8.75
C GLY A 15 -7.34 -8.84 8.90
N LYS A 16 -6.31 -9.40 9.51
CA LYS A 16 -6.36 -10.76 10.05
C LYS A 16 -6.49 -11.85 8.98
N ILE A 17 -5.41 -12.12 8.29
CA ILE A 17 -5.22 -13.51 7.87
C ILE A 17 -5.14 -14.29 9.18
N LYS A 18 -6.25 -14.87 9.60
CA LYS A 18 -6.20 -15.98 10.53
C LYS A 18 -5.43 -17.06 9.77
N PHE A 19 -4.21 -17.32 10.19
CA PHE A 19 -3.51 -18.52 9.72
C PHE A 19 -4.47 -19.68 9.93
N PRO A 20 -4.88 -20.40 8.88
CA PRO A 20 -5.76 -21.52 9.08
C PRO A 20 -5.05 -22.52 10.01
N GLU A 21 -5.73 -22.96 11.04
CA GLU A 21 -5.24 -24.04 11.92
C GLU A 21 -5.01 -25.35 11.17
N LYS A 22 -5.50 -25.44 9.93
CA LYS A 22 -5.28 -26.57 9.02
C LYS A 22 -4.56 -26.06 7.76
N LYS A 23 -3.53 -26.79 7.33
CA LYS A 23 -2.93 -26.59 6.00
C LYS A 23 -4.04 -26.74 4.97
N GLY A 24 -4.26 -25.70 4.19
CA GLY A 24 -5.18 -25.80 3.05
C GLY A 24 -4.57 -26.64 1.93
N ASP A 25 -5.41 -27.27 1.15
CA ASP A 25 -4.97 -28.10 0.00
C ASP A 25 -4.49 -27.24 -1.18
N LEU A 26 -4.80 -25.93 -1.19
CA LEU A 26 -4.45 -25.00 -2.25
C LEU A 26 -3.52 -23.90 -1.72
N HIS A 27 -2.36 -23.80 -2.34
CA HIS A 27 -1.35 -22.79 -2.06
C HIS A 27 -1.31 -21.78 -3.21
N LEU A 28 -1.32 -20.50 -2.89
CA LEU A 28 -1.24 -19.41 -3.86
C LEU A 28 0.00 -18.56 -3.59
N ARG A 29 0.63 -18.11 -4.66
CA ARG A 29 1.73 -17.15 -4.52
C ARG A 29 1.19 -15.79 -4.06
N GLY A 30 1.70 -15.27 -2.95
CA GLY A 30 1.11 -14.14 -2.23
C GLY A 30 1.09 -12.79 -2.98
N GLY A 31 1.97 -12.61 -3.97
CA GLY A 31 1.98 -11.41 -4.81
C GLY A 31 1.10 -11.51 -6.07
N LEU A 32 0.39 -12.61 -6.26
CA LEU A 32 -0.41 -12.86 -7.45
C LEU A 32 -1.70 -12.02 -7.41
N LEU A 33 -1.92 -11.21 -8.45
CA LEU A 33 -3.17 -10.46 -8.61
C LEU A 33 -4.20 -11.34 -9.34
N PRO A 34 -5.43 -11.42 -8.83
CA PRO A 34 -6.45 -12.29 -9.42
C PRO A 34 -6.98 -11.70 -10.74
N CYS A 35 -7.17 -12.56 -11.75
CA CYS A 35 -8.00 -12.27 -12.91
C CYS A 35 -8.89 -13.49 -13.22
N HIS A 36 -9.95 -13.31 -14.00
CA HIS A 36 -10.94 -14.36 -14.23
C HIS A 36 -10.35 -15.65 -14.80
N GLU A 37 -9.44 -15.53 -15.76
CA GLU A 37 -8.82 -16.69 -16.41
C GLU A 37 -7.89 -17.44 -15.47
N LEU A 38 -7.09 -16.70 -14.71
CA LEU A 38 -6.21 -17.27 -13.71
C LEU A 38 -6.98 -17.99 -12.60
N ILE A 39 -8.08 -17.40 -12.10
CA ILE A 39 -8.94 -18.01 -11.10
C ILE A 39 -9.53 -19.34 -11.63
N LYS A 40 -9.97 -19.37 -12.90
CA LYS A 40 -10.46 -20.61 -13.54
C LYS A 40 -9.36 -21.66 -13.60
N ALA A 41 -8.15 -21.30 -14.02
CA ALA A 41 -7.01 -22.19 -14.09
C ALA A 41 -6.63 -22.75 -12.70
N ILE A 42 -6.59 -21.91 -11.69
CA ILE A 42 -6.32 -22.30 -10.29
C ILE A 42 -7.39 -23.27 -9.78
N ASN A 43 -8.66 -23.01 -10.04
CA ASN A 43 -9.76 -23.85 -9.59
C ASN A 43 -9.78 -25.22 -10.31
N SER A 44 -9.19 -25.33 -11.50
CA SER A 44 -9.09 -26.58 -12.26
C SER A 44 -7.96 -27.50 -11.81
N LEU A 45 -7.03 -27.01 -10.96
CA LEU A 45 -5.92 -27.80 -10.44
C LEU A 45 -6.42 -29.01 -9.63
N LYS A 46 -5.83 -30.16 -9.93
CA LYS A 46 -6.02 -31.40 -9.19
C LYS A 46 -4.96 -31.56 -8.10
N GLU A 47 -5.22 -32.48 -7.17
CA GLU A 47 -4.24 -32.86 -6.16
C GLU A 47 -2.93 -33.31 -6.83
N GLY A 48 -1.81 -32.84 -6.31
CA GLY A 48 -0.48 -33.08 -6.85
C GLY A 48 -0.05 -32.14 -7.99
N GLU A 49 -0.89 -31.21 -8.44
CA GLU A 49 -0.60 -30.30 -9.56
C GLU A 49 -0.14 -28.91 -9.10
N MET A 50 0.75 -28.31 -9.91
CA MET A 50 1.29 -26.95 -9.74
C MET A 50 1.12 -26.16 -11.04
N LEU A 51 0.44 -25.02 -10.94
CA LEU A 51 0.29 -24.05 -12.04
C LEU A 51 1.56 -23.19 -12.13
N ILE A 52 2.18 -23.16 -13.30
CA ILE A 52 3.40 -22.40 -13.55
C ILE A 52 3.28 -21.54 -14.80
N SER A 53 4.01 -20.40 -14.82
CA SER A 53 4.25 -19.62 -16.04
C SER A 53 5.73 -19.27 -16.13
N GLY A 54 6.43 -19.83 -17.11
CA GLY A 54 7.88 -19.77 -17.16
C GLY A 54 8.51 -20.40 -15.91
N GLU A 55 9.30 -19.61 -15.17
CA GLU A 55 9.94 -20.01 -13.91
C GLU A 55 9.08 -19.71 -12.68
N ASP A 56 8.00 -18.93 -12.84
CA ASP A 56 7.13 -18.56 -11.73
C ASP A 56 6.10 -19.65 -11.43
N TRP A 57 6.08 -20.15 -10.21
CA TRP A 57 4.93 -20.89 -9.72
C TRP A 57 3.81 -19.91 -9.32
N LEU A 58 2.56 -20.24 -9.64
CA LEU A 58 1.41 -19.37 -9.39
C LEU A 58 0.51 -19.94 -8.30
N ALA A 59 0.23 -21.24 -8.38
CA ALA A 59 -0.58 -21.96 -7.40
C ALA A 59 -0.21 -23.46 -7.42
N HIS A 60 -0.44 -24.19 -6.32
CA HIS A 60 -0.32 -25.66 -6.32
C HIS A 60 -1.29 -26.33 -5.31
N ARG A 61 -1.64 -27.57 -5.60
CA ARG A 61 -2.36 -28.46 -4.68
C ARG A 61 -1.43 -29.58 -4.23
N ASN A 62 -0.67 -29.34 -3.16
CA ASN A 62 0.20 -30.32 -2.47
C ASN A 62 1.11 -31.13 -3.41
N GLY A 63 1.57 -30.57 -4.54
CA GLY A 63 2.41 -31.30 -5.47
C GLY A 63 3.22 -30.44 -6.42
N GLU A 64 3.99 -31.13 -7.27
CA GLU A 64 4.97 -30.54 -8.17
C GLU A 64 4.74 -30.86 -9.65
N LYS A 65 3.63 -31.59 -9.98
CA LYS A 65 3.27 -31.86 -11.38
C LYS A 65 2.94 -30.55 -12.08
N ARG A 66 3.82 -30.09 -12.95
CA ARG A 66 3.74 -28.79 -13.59
C ARG A 66 2.64 -28.74 -14.65
N ILE A 67 1.73 -27.78 -14.52
CA ILE A 67 0.71 -27.42 -15.49
C ILE A 67 1.03 -26.01 -15.98
N ALA A 68 1.26 -25.86 -17.27
CA ALA A 68 1.60 -24.56 -17.87
C ALA A 68 0.37 -23.64 -17.91
N TYR A 69 0.56 -22.43 -17.45
CA TYR A 69 -0.39 -21.33 -17.64
C TYR A 69 0.17 -20.36 -18.68
N THR A 70 -0.61 -20.11 -19.73
CA THR A 70 -0.23 -19.26 -20.88
C THR A 70 -1.03 -17.97 -20.95
N GLY A 71 -1.95 -17.75 -20.03
CA GLY A 71 -2.73 -16.51 -19.93
C GLY A 71 -1.94 -15.39 -19.28
N ASP A 72 -2.47 -14.17 -19.39
CA ASP A 72 -1.90 -13.00 -18.73
C ASP A 72 -2.11 -13.04 -17.22
N PHE A 73 -1.13 -12.58 -16.47
CA PHE A 73 -1.22 -12.42 -15.03
C PHE A 73 -0.28 -11.31 -14.55
N LEU A 74 -0.59 -10.73 -13.41
CA LEU A 74 0.26 -9.78 -12.71
C LEU A 74 0.75 -10.41 -11.41
N LEU A 75 2.05 -10.28 -11.16
CA LEU A 75 2.71 -10.80 -9.96
C LEU A 75 3.55 -9.71 -9.31
N VAL A 76 3.08 -9.18 -8.18
CA VAL A 76 3.81 -8.20 -7.38
C VAL A 76 5.08 -8.85 -6.85
N LYS A 77 6.21 -8.51 -7.44
CA LYS A 77 7.56 -8.97 -7.04
C LYS A 77 8.32 -7.88 -6.28
N ARG A 78 7.92 -6.62 -6.47
CA ARG A 78 8.61 -5.44 -5.95
C ARG A 78 7.60 -4.39 -5.51
N PRO A 79 7.93 -3.55 -4.52
CA PRO A 79 6.97 -2.59 -3.95
C PRO A 79 6.47 -1.56 -4.96
N GLU A 80 7.26 -1.16 -5.95
CA GLU A 80 6.83 -0.24 -7.00
C GLU A 80 5.75 -0.84 -7.93
N ASN A 81 5.65 -2.16 -8.03
CA ASN A 81 4.57 -2.80 -8.79
C ASN A 81 3.18 -2.44 -8.21
N ILE A 82 3.10 -2.15 -6.91
CA ILE A 82 1.83 -1.84 -6.23
C ILE A 82 1.18 -0.60 -6.82
N PHE A 83 1.90 0.52 -6.97
CA PHE A 83 1.32 1.73 -7.56
C PHE A 83 1.33 1.67 -9.09
N SER A 84 2.27 0.97 -9.72
CA SER A 84 2.36 0.89 -11.18
C SER A 84 1.18 0.15 -11.80
N TRP A 85 0.67 -0.88 -11.14
CA TRP A 85 -0.48 -1.66 -11.62
C TRP A 85 -1.81 -1.28 -10.97
N ASN A 86 -1.78 -0.25 -10.11
CA ASN A 86 -2.97 0.17 -9.38
C ASN A 86 -4.11 0.62 -10.31
N LYS A 87 -3.80 1.22 -11.45
CA LYS A 87 -4.82 1.67 -12.41
C LYS A 87 -5.61 0.50 -12.99
N GLU A 88 -4.90 -0.48 -13.55
CA GLU A 88 -5.53 -1.66 -14.14
C GLU A 88 -6.32 -2.46 -13.12
N GLN A 89 -5.73 -2.63 -11.93
CA GLN A 89 -6.39 -3.37 -10.86
C GLN A 89 -7.62 -2.64 -10.31
N LEU A 90 -7.57 -1.32 -10.21
CA LEU A 90 -8.70 -0.51 -9.76
C LEU A 90 -9.88 -0.62 -10.72
N GLU A 91 -9.64 -0.58 -12.04
CA GLU A 91 -10.69 -0.75 -13.04
C GLU A 91 -11.29 -2.16 -13.00
N PHE A 92 -10.45 -3.18 -12.90
CA PHE A 92 -10.90 -4.58 -12.76
C PHE A 92 -11.74 -4.77 -11.50
N ASP A 93 -11.27 -4.29 -10.36
CA ASP A 93 -11.97 -4.39 -9.09
C ASP A 93 -13.28 -3.60 -9.08
N PHE A 94 -13.30 -2.41 -9.74
CA PHE A 94 -14.51 -1.62 -9.89
C PHE A 94 -15.60 -2.41 -10.60
N ASP A 95 -15.29 -3.02 -11.76
CA ASP A 95 -16.25 -3.81 -12.52
C ASP A 95 -16.73 -5.03 -11.72
N LEU A 96 -15.81 -5.72 -11.03
CA LEU A 96 -16.13 -6.87 -10.19
C LEU A 96 -17.06 -6.50 -9.02
N LEU A 97 -16.72 -5.42 -8.30
CA LEU A 97 -17.43 -5.01 -7.08
C LEU A 97 -18.78 -4.36 -7.36
N THR A 98 -18.95 -3.74 -8.53
CA THR A 98 -20.18 -3.01 -8.87
C THR A 98 -21.16 -3.80 -9.73
N SER A 99 -20.72 -4.93 -10.30
CA SER A 99 -21.55 -5.78 -11.15
C SER A 99 -22.86 -6.19 -10.50
N GLY A 100 -23.98 -5.85 -11.15
CA GLY A 100 -25.33 -6.15 -10.66
C GLY A 100 -25.76 -5.36 -9.41
N ARG A 101 -24.97 -4.37 -8.98
CA ARG A 101 -25.28 -3.54 -7.81
C ARG A 101 -25.72 -2.14 -8.22
N LYS A 102 -26.42 -1.46 -7.33
CA LYS A 102 -26.86 -0.08 -7.52
C LYS A 102 -26.10 0.85 -6.56
N SER A 103 -25.55 1.93 -7.11
CA SER A 103 -24.88 2.98 -6.34
C SER A 103 -25.89 3.77 -5.51
N GLU A 104 -25.48 4.24 -4.32
CA GLU A 104 -26.18 5.30 -3.61
C GLU A 104 -26.13 6.61 -4.42
N PRO A 105 -27.13 7.50 -4.25
CA PRO A 105 -27.20 8.74 -5.00
C PRO A 105 -26.12 9.73 -4.58
N ILE A 106 -25.55 10.43 -5.56
CA ILE A 106 -24.60 11.51 -5.31
C ILE A 106 -25.37 12.79 -4.94
N HIS A 107 -24.97 13.45 -3.85
CA HIS A 107 -25.59 14.70 -3.41
C HIS A 107 -25.43 15.80 -4.46
N HIS A 108 -26.48 16.56 -4.73
CA HIS A 108 -26.59 17.56 -5.81
C HIS A 108 -25.57 18.72 -5.72
N SER A 109 -24.96 18.94 -4.55
CA SER A 109 -23.92 19.97 -4.39
C SER A 109 -22.57 19.63 -5.02
N ASN A 110 -22.42 18.40 -5.53
CA ASN A 110 -21.20 17.97 -6.19
C ASN A 110 -21.26 18.23 -7.69
N GLN A 111 -20.11 18.53 -8.29
CA GLN A 111 -19.94 18.51 -9.74
C GLN A 111 -19.45 17.14 -10.18
N VAL A 112 -20.12 16.55 -11.17
CA VAL A 112 -19.85 15.17 -11.61
C VAL A 112 -19.60 15.15 -13.10
N PHE A 113 -18.51 14.50 -13.50
CA PHE A 113 -18.14 14.21 -14.88
C PHE A 113 -17.88 12.72 -15.04
N GLY A 114 -18.39 12.12 -16.13
CA GLY A 114 -18.33 10.69 -16.36
C GLY A 114 -19.36 9.88 -15.57
N GLU A 115 -19.44 8.58 -15.83
CA GLU A 115 -20.49 7.68 -15.31
C GLU A 115 -19.96 6.58 -14.38
N ARG A 116 -18.63 6.37 -14.34
CA ARG A 116 -18.01 5.29 -13.57
C ARG A 116 -17.74 5.72 -12.13
N ILE A 117 -18.82 6.04 -11.40
CA ILE A 117 -18.78 6.45 -9.99
C ILE A 117 -19.74 5.58 -9.20
N PHE A 118 -19.25 4.90 -8.17
CA PHE A 118 -20.05 4.04 -7.31
C PHE A 118 -19.87 4.40 -5.84
N LEU A 119 -20.97 4.67 -5.17
CA LEU A 119 -21.06 4.96 -3.75
C LEU A 119 -21.74 3.81 -3.03
N GLU A 120 -21.10 3.31 -1.98
CA GLU A 120 -21.72 2.40 -1.04
C GLU A 120 -22.53 3.14 0.02
N LYS A 121 -23.21 2.39 0.89
CA LYS A 121 -24.05 2.94 1.96
C LYS A 121 -23.25 3.84 2.93
N GLY A 122 -23.85 4.96 3.30
CA GLY A 122 -23.28 5.86 4.30
C GLY A 122 -22.12 6.73 3.83
N VAL A 123 -21.84 6.77 2.52
CA VAL A 123 -20.86 7.70 1.94
C VAL A 123 -21.34 9.14 2.14
N ASP A 124 -20.46 10.00 2.69
CA ASP A 124 -20.71 11.44 2.88
C ASP A 124 -19.81 12.27 1.97
N ILE A 125 -20.41 12.87 0.92
CA ILE A 125 -19.71 13.75 -0.02
C ILE A 125 -20.59 14.94 -0.40
N LYS A 126 -20.03 16.15 -0.24
CA LYS A 126 -20.70 17.41 -0.59
C LYS A 126 -19.68 18.43 -1.08
N ALA A 127 -20.13 19.31 -1.99
CA ALA A 127 -19.35 20.43 -2.50
C ALA A 127 -17.94 20.04 -2.99
N SER A 128 -17.87 18.98 -3.79
CA SER A 128 -16.64 18.43 -4.36
C SER A 128 -16.80 18.20 -5.86
N VAL A 129 -15.68 18.02 -6.57
CA VAL A 129 -15.63 17.68 -7.99
C VAL A 129 -15.22 16.22 -8.14
N LEU A 130 -16.02 15.44 -8.87
CA LEU A 130 -15.76 14.04 -9.18
C LEU A 130 -15.69 13.89 -10.70
N ASN A 131 -14.51 13.63 -11.25
CA ASN A 131 -14.33 13.34 -12.66
C ASN A 131 -13.86 11.90 -12.85
N SER A 132 -14.73 11.05 -13.39
CA SER A 132 -14.43 9.64 -13.67
C SER A 132 -14.13 9.36 -15.15
N GLU A 133 -13.94 10.40 -15.98
CA GLU A 133 -13.62 10.21 -17.39
C GLU A 133 -12.23 9.58 -17.63
N GLU A 134 -11.30 9.79 -16.68
CA GLU A 134 -9.94 9.21 -16.73
C GLU A 134 -9.73 7.97 -15.87
N GLY A 135 -10.76 7.55 -15.11
CA GLY A 135 -10.70 6.36 -14.27
C GLY A 135 -11.84 6.29 -13.26
N SER A 136 -12.21 5.07 -12.90
CA SER A 136 -13.35 4.78 -12.02
C SER A 136 -13.16 5.33 -10.62
N ILE A 137 -14.28 5.74 -9.99
CA ILE A 137 -14.31 6.23 -8.60
C ILE A 137 -15.21 5.30 -7.78
N TYR A 138 -14.61 4.59 -6.83
CA TYR A 138 -15.30 3.71 -5.91
C TYR A 138 -15.18 4.22 -4.47
N LEU A 139 -16.31 4.50 -3.83
CA LEU A 139 -16.39 5.00 -2.47
C LEU A 139 -17.05 3.94 -1.59
N ALA A 140 -16.27 3.29 -0.74
CA ALA A 140 -16.72 2.21 0.12
C ALA A 140 -17.56 2.71 1.31
N GLU A 141 -18.23 1.79 2.00
CA GLU A 141 -19.17 2.06 3.08
C GLU A 141 -18.60 3.00 4.16
N GLY A 142 -19.39 4.04 4.47
CA GLY A 142 -19.06 5.03 5.50
C GLY A 142 -17.84 5.90 5.19
N SER A 143 -17.32 5.87 3.96
CA SER A 143 -16.23 6.75 3.56
C SER A 143 -16.71 8.20 3.41
N LYS A 144 -15.77 9.13 3.50
CA LYS A 144 -16.07 10.56 3.49
C LYS A 144 -15.12 11.35 2.59
N ILE A 145 -15.69 12.21 1.75
CA ILE A 145 -14.96 13.25 1.02
C ILE A 145 -15.40 14.61 1.53
N MET A 146 -14.49 15.34 2.17
CA MET A 146 -14.78 16.65 2.73
C MET A 146 -14.84 17.73 1.63
N PRO A 147 -15.60 18.82 1.86
CA PRO A 147 -15.80 19.88 0.87
C PRO A 147 -14.52 20.44 0.23
N GLY A 148 -14.66 20.89 -1.03
CA GLY A 148 -13.59 21.49 -1.80
C GLY A 148 -12.59 20.50 -2.41
N SER A 149 -12.82 19.19 -2.26
CA SER A 149 -11.96 18.17 -2.85
C SER A 149 -12.20 18.05 -4.36
N VAL A 150 -11.12 17.78 -5.11
CA VAL A 150 -11.12 17.56 -6.55
C VAL A 150 -10.51 16.21 -6.85
N ILE A 151 -11.32 15.33 -7.45
CA ILE A 151 -10.89 13.99 -7.86
C ILE A 151 -10.93 13.93 -9.39
N ASN A 152 -9.77 13.70 -10.00
CA ASN A 152 -9.61 13.57 -11.44
C ASN A 152 -9.00 12.22 -11.78
N GLY A 153 -9.83 11.27 -12.15
CA GLY A 153 -9.43 9.90 -12.49
C GLY A 153 -9.54 8.92 -11.32
N GLY A 154 -8.95 7.75 -11.46
CA GLY A 154 -9.20 6.58 -10.62
C GLY A 154 -9.00 6.78 -9.12
N LEU A 155 -10.04 6.48 -8.35
CA LEU A 155 -9.99 6.50 -6.89
C LEU A 155 -10.74 5.30 -6.31
N SER A 156 -10.07 4.55 -5.43
CA SER A 156 -10.73 3.64 -4.50
C SER A 156 -10.55 4.16 -3.08
N LEU A 157 -11.66 4.54 -2.43
CA LEU A 157 -11.65 5.02 -1.05
C LEU A 157 -12.28 3.98 -0.12
N GLY A 158 -11.47 3.34 0.69
CA GLY A 158 -11.86 2.22 1.56
C GLY A 158 -12.83 2.60 2.67
N ASN A 159 -13.40 1.59 3.33
CA ASN A 159 -14.40 1.75 4.38
C ASN A 159 -13.96 2.74 5.47
N SER A 160 -14.85 3.65 5.84
CA SER A 160 -14.62 4.65 6.91
C SER A 160 -13.37 5.52 6.71
N SER A 161 -12.87 5.61 5.49
CA SER A 161 -11.73 6.48 5.14
C SER A 161 -12.19 7.91 4.88
N THR A 162 -11.29 8.85 4.95
CA THR A 162 -11.62 10.27 4.77
C THR A 162 -10.62 10.97 3.87
N LEU A 163 -11.10 11.61 2.80
CA LEU A 163 -10.38 12.69 2.14
C LEU A 163 -10.67 14.00 2.87
N LYS A 164 -9.62 14.70 3.24
CA LYS A 164 -9.69 15.95 4.01
C LYS A 164 -10.12 17.12 3.10
N LEU A 165 -10.43 18.27 3.71
CA LEU A 165 -10.81 19.49 2.99
C LEU A 165 -9.82 19.84 1.88
N GLY A 166 -10.33 20.11 0.67
CA GLY A 166 -9.52 20.58 -0.45
C GLY A 166 -8.51 19.57 -1.00
N THR A 167 -8.70 18.28 -0.74
CA THR A 167 -7.80 17.22 -1.26
C THR A 167 -7.85 17.17 -2.78
N LYS A 168 -6.68 17.06 -3.42
CA LYS A 168 -6.53 16.88 -4.86
C LYS A 168 -6.05 15.46 -5.13
N ILE A 169 -6.83 14.70 -5.88
CA ILE A 169 -6.48 13.35 -6.33
C ILE A 169 -6.41 13.35 -7.85
N TYR A 170 -5.33 12.83 -8.40
CA TYR A 170 -5.22 12.52 -9.83
C TYR A 170 -4.28 11.33 -10.04
N GLY A 171 -4.45 10.62 -11.16
CA GLY A 171 -3.85 9.29 -11.31
C GLY A 171 -4.49 8.26 -10.36
N ALA A 172 -4.34 7.00 -10.67
CA ALA A 172 -5.00 5.93 -9.93
C ALA A 172 -4.53 5.85 -8.47
N THR A 173 -5.41 6.18 -7.54
CA THR A 173 -5.10 6.24 -6.11
C THR A 173 -6.01 5.30 -5.32
N THR A 174 -5.41 4.47 -4.47
CA THR A 174 -6.14 3.60 -3.56
C THR A 174 -5.86 4.01 -2.12
N VAL A 175 -6.92 4.28 -1.36
CA VAL A 175 -6.85 4.63 0.06
C VAL A 175 -7.53 3.55 0.87
N GLY A 176 -6.77 2.83 1.65
CA GLY A 176 -7.23 1.73 2.49
C GLY A 176 -8.15 2.16 3.63
N PRO A 177 -8.89 1.22 4.26
CA PRO A 177 -9.89 1.52 5.28
C PRO A 177 -9.35 2.29 6.47
N HIS A 178 -10.21 3.12 7.06
CA HIS A 178 -9.91 3.94 8.24
C HIS A 178 -8.75 4.93 8.06
N SER A 179 -8.25 5.12 6.85
CA SER A 179 -7.16 6.06 6.55
C SER A 179 -7.67 7.48 6.36
N LYS A 180 -6.81 8.47 6.56
CA LYS A 180 -7.11 9.88 6.34
C LYS A 180 -6.09 10.47 5.40
N VAL A 181 -6.54 11.00 4.27
CA VAL A 181 -5.67 11.54 3.23
C VAL A 181 -6.05 12.98 2.92
N GLY A 182 -5.06 13.83 2.69
CA GLY A 182 -5.22 15.25 2.38
C GLY A 182 -4.01 15.81 1.62
N GLY A 183 -4.16 17.00 1.07
CA GLY A 183 -3.17 17.64 0.22
C GLY A 183 -3.25 17.14 -1.22
N GLU A 184 -2.11 16.99 -1.87
CA GLU A 184 -2.02 16.57 -3.28
C GLU A 184 -1.50 15.13 -3.39
N ILE A 185 -2.28 14.27 -4.03
CA ILE A 185 -1.98 12.84 -4.16
C ILE A 185 -2.05 12.44 -5.62
N ASN A 186 -1.01 11.77 -6.08
CA ASN A 186 -0.90 11.26 -7.44
C ASN A 186 -0.49 9.79 -7.43
N ASN A 187 -1.23 8.93 -8.12
CA ASN A 187 -0.87 7.54 -8.40
C ASN A 187 -0.24 6.80 -7.19
N SER A 188 -0.94 6.76 -6.07
CA SER A 188 -0.41 6.25 -4.81
C SER A 188 -1.34 5.24 -4.15
N VAL A 189 -0.76 4.31 -3.39
CA VAL A 189 -1.50 3.34 -2.59
C VAL A 189 -1.19 3.59 -1.11
N VAL A 190 -2.22 3.93 -0.36
CA VAL A 190 -2.17 4.12 1.09
C VAL A 190 -2.94 2.99 1.76
N TRP A 191 -2.27 2.17 2.53
CA TRP A 191 -2.90 1.05 3.22
C TRP A 191 -3.72 1.51 4.43
N GLY A 192 -4.46 0.58 5.06
CA GLY A 192 -5.40 0.91 6.12
C GLY A 192 -4.79 1.60 7.35
N PHE A 193 -5.62 2.35 8.07
CA PHE A 193 -5.29 3.02 9.34
C PHE A 193 -4.15 4.04 9.24
N SER A 194 -3.77 4.45 8.04
CA SER A 194 -2.66 5.39 7.79
C SER A 194 -3.16 6.82 7.59
N ASN A 195 -2.32 7.78 7.91
CA ASN A 195 -2.63 9.20 7.81
C ASN A 195 -1.58 9.94 6.98
N LYS A 196 -2.00 10.52 5.85
CA LYS A 196 -1.39 11.63 5.12
C LYS A 196 -2.40 12.77 5.10
N ALA A 197 -2.81 13.24 6.27
CA ALA A 197 -4.06 14.00 6.46
C ALA A 197 -3.94 15.50 6.16
N HIS A 198 -2.77 16.02 5.88
CA HIS A 198 -2.46 17.45 5.71
C HIS A 198 -1.89 17.74 4.33
N ASP A 199 -1.65 19.03 4.03
CA ASP A 199 -1.02 19.45 2.79
C ASP A 199 0.38 18.87 2.61
N GLY A 200 0.86 18.89 1.38
CA GLY A 200 2.08 18.27 0.89
C GLY A 200 1.78 17.25 -0.22
N PHE A 201 2.78 17.02 -1.08
CA PHE A 201 2.67 16.12 -2.22
C PHE A 201 3.05 14.69 -1.86
N LEU A 202 2.21 13.75 -2.29
CA LEU A 202 2.49 12.30 -2.26
C LEU A 202 2.26 11.73 -3.65
N GLY A 203 3.32 11.33 -4.35
CA GLY A 203 3.24 10.84 -5.72
C GLY A 203 4.00 9.55 -5.96
N ASN A 204 3.43 8.62 -6.74
CA ASN A 204 3.98 7.32 -7.09
C ASN A 204 4.51 6.58 -5.84
N ALA A 205 3.67 6.52 -4.81
CA ALA A 205 4.07 6.12 -3.48
C ALA A 205 3.25 4.93 -2.94
N VAL A 206 3.87 4.20 -2.02
CA VAL A 206 3.22 3.14 -1.24
C VAL A 206 3.42 3.44 0.23
N LEU A 207 2.32 3.62 0.97
CA LEU A 207 2.33 3.72 2.43
C LEU A 207 1.71 2.46 3.03
N GLY A 208 2.45 1.79 3.90
CA GLY A 208 1.98 0.63 4.68
C GLY A 208 0.88 0.99 5.68
N GLN A 209 0.52 0.03 6.52
CA GLN A 209 -0.47 0.24 7.58
C GLN A 209 0.10 1.04 8.76
N TRP A 210 -0.78 1.77 9.44
CA TRP A 210 -0.43 2.50 10.66
C TRP A 210 0.64 3.57 10.46
N CYS A 211 0.90 3.99 9.21
CA CYS A 211 1.82 5.07 8.90
C CYS A 211 1.22 6.43 9.27
N ASN A 212 2.11 7.38 9.57
CA ASN A 212 1.69 8.77 9.79
C ASN A 212 2.68 9.75 9.16
N ILE A 213 2.21 10.51 8.19
CA ILE A 213 2.95 11.57 7.52
C ILE A 213 2.61 12.90 8.18
N GLY A 214 3.62 13.61 8.69
CA GLY A 214 3.47 14.94 9.28
C GLY A 214 2.99 15.99 8.26
N ALA A 215 2.37 17.06 8.75
CA ALA A 215 1.90 18.16 7.90
C ALA A 215 3.05 18.80 7.11
N GLY A 216 2.78 19.27 5.89
CA GLY A 216 3.78 19.88 5.01
C GLY A 216 4.80 18.92 4.40
N SER A 217 4.73 17.62 4.74
CA SER A 217 5.69 16.64 4.21
C SER A 217 5.43 16.33 2.76
N ASN A 218 6.50 16.20 1.99
CA ASN A 218 6.49 15.93 0.56
C ASN A 218 7.41 14.78 0.20
N ASN A 219 7.08 14.05 -0.87
CA ASN A 219 8.06 13.22 -1.56
C ASN A 219 8.27 13.70 -3.00
N SER A 220 9.51 13.71 -3.46
CA SER A 220 9.80 13.77 -4.89
C SER A 220 9.47 12.42 -5.52
N ASN A 221 8.94 12.41 -6.75
CA ASN A 221 8.72 11.20 -7.53
C ASN A 221 9.48 11.18 -8.86
N LEU A 222 10.23 12.24 -9.17
CA LEU A 222 11.02 12.40 -10.39
C LEU A 222 12.38 13.00 -10.04
N LYS A 223 13.44 12.51 -10.65
CA LYS A 223 14.77 13.14 -10.53
C LYS A 223 14.89 14.36 -11.40
N ASN A 224 15.67 15.36 -10.97
CA ASN A 224 15.90 16.58 -11.74
C ASN A 224 16.59 16.35 -13.10
N ASN A 225 17.36 15.27 -13.22
CA ASN A 225 18.02 14.87 -14.46
C ASN A 225 17.19 13.88 -15.29
N TYR A 226 15.95 13.58 -14.88
CA TYR A 226 15.02 12.66 -15.55
C TYR A 226 15.51 11.21 -15.70
N ASP A 227 16.56 10.83 -14.95
CA ASP A 227 17.04 9.45 -14.93
C ASP A 227 16.08 8.49 -14.24
N GLU A 228 16.23 7.22 -14.56
CA GLU A 228 15.58 6.11 -13.89
C GLU A 228 15.84 6.14 -12.38
N ILE A 229 14.81 5.79 -11.62
CA ILE A 229 14.87 5.72 -10.16
C ILE A 229 15.31 4.31 -9.72
N LYS A 230 16.06 4.27 -8.64
CA LYS A 230 16.46 3.03 -7.96
C LYS A 230 15.78 2.96 -6.61
N LEU A 231 15.35 1.76 -6.20
CA LEU A 231 14.85 1.47 -4.86
C LEU A 231 15.79 0.52 -4.14
N PHE A 232 15.96 0.72 -2.84
CA PHE A 232 16.68 -0.24 -2.02
C PHE A 232 15.88 -1.54 -1.91
N SER A 233 16.57 -2.67 -2.13
CA SER A 233 16.00 -4.01 -2.03
C SER A 233 16.68 -4.78 -0.90
N TYR A 234 15.91 -5.29 0.04
CA TYR A 234 16.41 -6.16 1.10
C TYR A 234 16.95 -7.49 0.55
N LEU A 235 16.44 -7.96 -0.60
CA LEU A 235 16.89 -9.21 -1.22
C LEU A 235 18.27 -9.08 -1.82
N SER A 236 18.51 -8.05 -2.64
CA SER A 236 19.81 -7.79 -3.25
C SER A 236 20.78 -7.05 -2.31
N ARG A 237 20.27 -6.47 -1.21
CA ARG A 237 21.00 -5.61 -0.26
C ARG A 237 21.62 -4.38 -0.93
N SER A 238 21.01 -3.92 -1.99
CA SER A 238 21.50 -2.83 -2.84
C SER A 238 20.35 -2.01 -3.42
N PHE A 239 20.72 -0.93 -4.12
CA PHE A 239 19.76 -0.15 -4.87
C PHE A 239 19.55 -0.75 -6.26
N ASP A 240 18.43 -1.38 -6.49
CA ASP A 240 18.06 -2.00 -7.75
C ASP A 240 17.33 -1.01 -8.66
N HIS A 241 17.56 -1.12 -9.96
CA HIS A 241 16.85 -0.39 -10.98
C HIS A 241 15.36 -0.76 -10.99
N THR A 242 14.48 0.24 -11.07
CA THR A 242 13.02 0.02 -11.12
C THR A 242 12.46 -0.07 -12.54
N GLY A 243 13.19 0.40 -13.53
CA GLY A 243 12.71 0.63 -14.88
C GLY A 243 11.80 1.87 -15.01
N LEU A 244 11.60 2.62 -13.91
CA LEU A 244 10.66 3.73 -13.85
C LEU A 244 11.37 5.08 -13.76
N GLN A 245 10.86 6.06 -14.50
CA GLN A 245 11.24 7.47 -14.37
C GLN A 245 10.52 8.14 -13.19
N PHE A 246 9.29 7.68 -12.86
CA PHE A 246 8.50 8.16 -11.74
C PHE A 246 8.37 7.09 -10.67
N CYS A 247 9.00 7.32 -9.52
CA CYS A 247 8.88 6.47 -8.34
C CYS A 247 9.17 7.31 -7.08
N GLY A 248 8.21 7.39 -6.20
CA GLY A 248 8.28 8.22 -5.00
C GLY A 248 8.73 7.47 -3.75
N LEU A 249 7.88 7.54 -2.72
CA LEU A 249 8.14 7.00 -1.40
C LEU A 249 7.55 5.60 -1.24
N VAL A 250 8.35 4.66 -0.75
CA VAL A 250 7.88 3.39 -0.19
C VAL A 250 8.10 3.44 1.31
N MET A 251 7.02 3.46 2.10
CA MET A 251 7.09 3.51 3.56
C MET A 251 6.36 2.31 4.15
N ALA A 252 7.07 1.49 4.90
CA ALA A 252 6.52 0.30 5.53
C ALA A 252 5.76 0.61 6.83
N ASP A 253 5.08 -0.42 7.34
CA ASP A 253 4.12 -0.35 8.44
C ASP A 253 4.67 0.33 9.71
N HIS A 254 3.76 0.98 10.45
CA HIS A 254 4.04 1.67 11.70
C HIS A 254 5.04 2.83 11.62
N SER A 255 5.53 3.20 10.43
CA SER A 255 6.50 4.29 10.27
C SER A 255 5.85 5.66 10.28
N LYS A 256 6.58 6.63 10.79
CA LYS A 256 6.11 8.00 10.99
C LYS A 256 7.17 9.00 10.59
N CYS A 257 6.75 10.14 10.06
CA CYS A 257 7.63 11.28 9.91
C CYS A 257 7.07 12.54 10.58
N ALA A 258 7.97 13.41 10.98
CA ALA A 258 7.64 14.72 11.52
C ALA A 258 7.02 15.62 10.44
N ILE A 259 6.51 16.79 10.86
CA ILE A 259 6.08 17.86 9.95
C ILE A 259 7.26 18.30 9.05
N ASP A 260 6.92 18.79 7.86
CA ASP A 260 7.88 19.35 6.88
C ASP A 260 9.02 18.40 6.50
N THR A 261 8.78 17.09 6.55
CA THR A 261 9.76 16.10 6.08
C THR A 261 9.76 16.04 4.56
N SER A 262 10.95 16.15 3.95
CA SER A 262 11.14 16.09 2.49
C SER A 262 11.85 14.78 2.12
N PHE A 263 11.17 13.92 1.35
CA PHE A 263 11.75 12.68 0.86
C PHE A 263 12.20 12.82 -0.60
N ASN A 264 13.37 12.30 -0.92
CA ASN A 264 13.83 12.16 -2.30
C ASN A 264 13.01 11.09 -3.05
N SER A 265 13.05 11.16 -4.39
CA SER A 265 12.53 10.08 -5.24
C SER A 265 13.23 8.75 -4.92
N GLY A 266 12.45 7.66 -4.90
CA GLY A 266 12.97 6.33 -4.58
C GLY A 266 13.41 6.14 -3.12
N THR A 267 12.85 6.91 -2.18
CA THR A 267 13.11 6.68 -0.76
C THR A 267 12.35 5.46 -0.26
N VAL A 268 13.07 4.56 0.42
CA VAL A 268 12.53 3.39 1.11
C VAL A 268 12.68 3.58 2.61
N VAL A 269 11.56 3.55 3.32
CA VAL A 269 11.48 3.63 4.79
C VAL A 269 10.99 2.30 5.32
N GLY A 270 11.77 1.65 6.13
CA GLY A 270 11.45 0.36 6.75
C GLY A 270 10.33 0.45 7.80
N VAL A 271 10.07 -0.66 8.48
CA VAL A 271 9.02 -0.80 9.50
C VAL A 271 9.38 -0.04 10.79
N SER A 272 8.38 0.55 11.44
CA SER A 272 8.52 1.23 12.75
C SER A 272 9.58 2.32 12.80
N CYS A 273 9.83 3.02 11.69
CA CYS A 273 10.72 4.17 11.66
C CYS A 273 10.07 5.43 12.26
N ASN A 274 10.88 6.28 12.88
CA ASN A 274 10.50 7.64 13.29
C ASN A 274 11.48 8.62 12.67
N ILE A 275 11.03 9.36 11.66
CA ILE A 275 11.86 10.21 10.82
C ILE A 275 11.61 11.68 11.18
N PHE A 276 12.68 12.41 11.48
CA PHE A 276 12.62 13.83 11.84
C PHE A 276 13.97 14.52 11.59
N GLY A 277 13.98 15.84 11.61
CA GLY A 277 15.15 16.68 11.38
C GLY A 277 15.05 17.48 10.09
N SER A 278 15.94 18.44 9.89
CA SER A 278 15.96 19.35 8.75
C SER A 278 16.81 18.78 7.61
N GLY A 279 16.30 18.85 6.38
CA GLY A 279 16.97 18.37 5.17
C GLY A 279 16.37 17.05 4.67
N PHE A 280 17.03 16.49 3.65
CA PHE A 280 16.60 15.22 3.07
C PHE A 280 17.24 14.04 3.81
N PRO A 281 16.45 13.08 4.32
CA PRO A 281 17.01 11.82 4.80
C PRO A 281 17.62 11.01 3.65
N ARG A 282 18.42 9.99 3.98
CA ARG A 282 18.95 9.04 3.00
C ARG A 282 17.81 8.32 2.29
N ASN A 283 18.07 7.86 1.06
CA ASN A 283 17.09 7.10 0.27
C ASN A 283 16.76 5.71 0.83
N PHE A 284 17.53 5.21 1.78
CA PHE A 284 17.20 4.02 2.55
C PHE A 284 17.29 4.30 4.06
N LEU A 285 16.19 4.05 4.74
CA LEU A 285 16.01 4.17 6.18
C LEU A 285 15.63 2.79 6.70
N PRO A 286 16.58 2.04 7.30
CA PRO A 286 16.32 0.66 7.77
C PRO A 286 15.18 0.59 8.78
N ASP A 287 14.58 -0.59 8.91
CA ASP A 287 13.55 -0.86 9.92
C ASP A 287 14.01 -0.41 11.31
N PHE A 288 13.08 0.08 12.11
CA PHE A 288 13.34 0.57 13.47
C PHE A 288 14.42 1.66 13.53
N SER A 289 14.41 2.58 12.57
CA SER A 289 15.26 3.77 12.60
C SER A 289 14.61 4.91 13.37
N TRP A 290 15.42 5.62 14.17
CA TRP A 290 15.07 6.82 14.90
C TRP A 290 16.02 7.95 14.53
N GLY A 291 15.54 9.01 13.88
CA GLY A 291 16.35 10.14 13.43
C GLY A 291 16.06 10.54 11.99
N GLY A 292 17.04 11.07 11.28
CA GLY A 292 16.86 11.56 9.92
C GLY A 292 18.19 12.06 9.33
N PRO A 293 18.21 13.21 8.63
CA PRO A 293 19.42 13.72 7.96
C PRO A 293 20.64 13.87 8.86
N GLN A 294 20.44 14.17 10.14
CA GLN A 294 21.53 14.37 11.11
C GLN A 294 22.09 13.05 11.68
N GLY A 295 21.53 11.92 11.30
CA GLY A 295 21.94 10.60 11.73
C GLY A 295 20.78 9.75 12.20
N LEU A 296 21.02 8.44 12.22
CA LEU A 296 20.05 7.44 12.63
C LEU A 296 20.55 6.67 13.86
N LYS A 297 19.62 6.37 14.74
CA LYS A 297 19.82 5.46 15.89
C LYS A 297 18.77 4.35 15.79
N GLU A 298 19.03 3.23 16.44
CA GLU A 298 18.04 2.17 16.57
C GLU A 298 16.88 2.61 17.46
N TYR A 299 15.67 2.45 16.96
CA TYR A 299 14.44 2.59 17.74
C TYR A 299 14.16 1.28 18.47
N SER A 300 14.23 1.30 19.81
CA SER A 300 14.13 0.06 20.59
C SER A 300 12.81 -0.67 20.33
N LEU A 301 12.88 -1.99 20.26
CA LEU A 301 11.72 -2.85 20.02
C LEU A 301 10.62 -2.62 21.08
N GLU A 302 10.99 -2.47 22.35
CA GLU A 302 10.04 -2.18 23.43
C GLU A 302 9.25 -0.89 23.17
N LYS A 303 9.93 0.19 22.79
CA LYS A 303 9.27 1.46 22.43
C LYS A 303 8.40 1.34 21.18
N ALA A 304 8.80 0.54 20.21
CA ALA A 304 8.01 0.28 19.02
C ALA A 304 6.70 -0.43 19.36
N HIS A 305 6.74 -1.49 20.20
CA HIS A 305 5.54 -2.17 20.71
C HIS A 305 4.62 -1.22 21.48
N LEU A 306 5.16 -0.43 22.40
CA LEU A 306 4.37 0.54 23.17
C LEU A 306 3.70 1.59 22.26
N THR A 307 4.40 2.04 21.23
CA THR A 307 3.85 2.99 20.25
C THR A 307 2.77 2.35 19.41
N ALA A 308 2.99 1.16 18.87
CA ALA A 308 1.99 0.40 18.11
C ALA A 308 0.71 0.19 18.94
N LYS A 309 0.85 -0.28 20.18
CA LYS A 309 -0.29 -0.44 21.10
C LYS A 309 -1.09 0.83 21.31
N LYS A 310 -0.42 1.98 21.54
CA LYS A 310 -1.08 3.28 21.69
C LYS A 310 -1.79 3.74 20.41
N VAL A 311 -1.18 3.54 19.25
CA VAL A 311 -1.76 3.92 17.96
C VAL A 311 -3.00 3.09 17.65
N MET A 312 -2.92 1.77 17.83
CA MET A 312 -4.03 0.85 17.58
C MET A 312 -5.19 1.07 18.53
N SER A 313 -4.93 1.29 19.82
CA SER A 313 -5.99 1.54 20.82
C SER A 313 -6.79 2.82 20.49
N ARG A 314 -6.19 3.87 19.91
CA ARG A 314 -6.93 5.07 19.44
C ARG A 314 -7.92 4.79 18.32
N ARG A 315 -7.84 3.64 17.69
CA ARG A 315 -8.74 3.16 16.63
C ARG A 315 -9.61 1.99 17.09
N ASN A 316 -9.68 1.76 18.43
CA ASN A 316 -10.38 0.63 19.04
C ASN A 316 -9.92 -0.73 18.48
N MET A 317 -8.64 -0.82 18.14
CA MET A 317 -7.99 -2.06 17.69
C MET A 317 -7.10 -2.60 18.79
N GLU A 318 -7.15 -3.90 18.97
CA GLU A 318 -6.29 -4.60 19.93
C GLU A 318 -4.92 -4.87 19.34
N TYR A 319 -3.87 -4.51 20.07
CA TYR A 319 -2.51 -4.95 19.79
C TYR A 319 -2.29 -6.31 20.45
N ASN A 320 -2.47 -7.37 19.68
CA ASN A 320 -2.44 -8.74 20.16
C ASN A 320 -1.05 -9.39 20.03
N GLN A 321 -0.93 -10.66 20.42
CA GLN A 321 0.33 -11.39 20.38
C GLN A 321 0.87 -11.56 18.96
N ILE A 322 0.00 -11.74 17.94
CA ILE A 322 0.42 -11.88 16.54
C ILE A 322 1.12 -10.60 16.07
N GLU A 323 0.54 -9.42 16.36
CA GLU A 323 1.16 -8.12 16.03
C GLU A 323 2.55 -7.98 16.69
N SER A 324 2.64 -8.38 17.96
CA SER A 324 3.90 -8.37 18.70
C SER A 324 4.95 -9.30 18.08
N ASP A 325 4.55 -10.52 17.76
CA ASP A 325 5.46 -11.53 17.18
C ASP A 325 5.98 -11.09 15.80
N ILE A 326 5.13 -10.48 14.97
CA ILE A 326 5.53 -9.95 13.67
C ILE A 326 6.56 -8.84 13.81
N LEU A 327 6.31 -7.83 14.65
CA LEU A 327 7.29 -6.75 14.87
C LEU A 327 8.61 -7.29 15.43
N SER A 328 8.56 -8.26 16.34
CA SER A 328 9.73 -8.90 16.92
C SER A 328 10.53 -9.70 15.88
N ALA A 329 9.85 -10.42 15.00
CA ALA A 329 10.47 -11.17 13.92
C ALA A 329 11.17 -10.23 12.91
N ILE A 330 10.51 -9.14 12.52
CA ILE A 330 11.10 -8.13 11.62
C ILE A 330 12.32 -7.48 12.30
N PHE A 331 12.19 -7.09 13.57
CA PHE A 331 13.30 -6.51 14.32
C PHE A 331 14.54 -7.42 14.32
N SER A 332 14.33 -8.70 14.51
CA SER A 332 15.41 -9.69 14.55
C SER A 332 16.01 -9.96 13.18
N SER A 333 15.17 -10.19 12.16
CA SER A 333 15.61 -10.57 10.80
C SER A 333 16.30 -9.43 10.04
N THR A 334 16.00 -8.17 10.38
CA THR A 334 16.57 -6.99 9.71
C THR A 334 17.70 -6.31 10.50
N ARG A 335 18.21 -6.97 11.56
CA ARG A 335 19.23 -6.42 12.45
C ARG A 335 20.48 -5.95 11.70
N GLU A 336 20.89 -6.68 10.69
CA GLU A 336 22.10 -6.39 9.91
C GLU A 336 22.05 -5.03 9.17
N PHE A 337 20.86 -4.52 8.84
CA PHE A 337 20.69 -3.22 8.19
C PHE A 337 20.74 -2.03 9.17
N ARG A 338 20.71 -2.30 10.48
CA ARG A 338 20.82 -1.30 11.54
C ARG A 338 22.22 -1.29 12.13
N GLY A 339 22.75 -0.11 12.39
CA GLY A 339 24.05 0.04 13.07
C GLY A 339 25.28 -0.11 12.18
N GLY A 340 25.11 -0.30 10.89
CA GLY A 340 26.20 -0.32 9.94
C GLY A 340 26.61 1.07 9.49
N THR A 341 27.84 1.49 9.79
CA THR A 341 28.48 2.71 9.25
C THR A 341 28.81 2.60 7.75
N GLY A 342 28.23 1.61 7.05
CA GLY A 342 28.72 1.13 5.75
C GLY A 342 27.77 1.12 4.57
N LEU A 343 26.54 1.69 4.65
CA LEU A 343 25.71 1.92 3.47
C LEU A 343 25.76 3.42 3.13
N ALA A 344 26.84 3.82 2.48
CA ALA A 344 27.05 5.16 1.94
C ALA A 344 26.23 5.39 0.67
#